data_9bb84395fc652623f6f236e0fd1ce02f
#
_entry.id   9bb84395fc652623f6f236e0fd1ce02f
#
_cell.length_a   1.000
_cell.length_b   1.000
_cell.length_c   1.000
_cell.angle_alpha   90.00
_cell.angle_beta   90.00
_cell.angle_gamma   90.00
#
_symmetry.space_group_name_H-M   'P 1'
#
loop_
_entity.id
_entity.type
_entity.pdbx_description
1 polymer ?
#
loop_
_entity_poly.entity_id
_entity_poly.type
_entity_poly.pdbx_seq_one_letter_code
_entity_poly.pdbx_strand_id
1 'polypeptide(L)'
;MKKNWKFATMALIAGVSFFATSCSSDEDPVNNPGDGGEDTYVLDSDITENVTLETGKTYTLNGGVHVKSGATLTIQPGVTIVAQHDETVDYILIEQGAKIDAQGTAAQPIVMTSEKKEAGAWGGLHICGYAHTNNGSGKSEIGNAPYGGNNDADNSGTLKYIRLEYTGYAFDEEHEANGVSFYGVGNGTTVEHLQAYQGSDDGFEFFGGSVNVKYMVVTSCSDDSFDWTEGWNGKAQFLVAYQEGESSLGYACDCLMECDNNGTNNAATPVAHPTIANATLIGNGGDAQGVRLRAGTQVELYNTIITGKGKPLTVETNETENALKDGTSKLEYVAISGELSSKQGIYTNADFAQATGNLTNQEFSWTGKYVGTLDGGKDLSADSFFTKTDYKGAVKSGDDWTSGWTL
;
A
#
# COMPACT_ATOMS: atom_id res chain seq x y z
N MET A 1 -21.37 37.16 -26.02
CA MET A 1 -22.22 36.66 -27.11
C MET A 1 -22.82 35.35 -26.69
N LYS A 2 -24.15 35.32 -26.52
CA LYS A 2 -24.91 34.14 -26.12
C LYS A 2 -25.04 33.18 -27.29
N LYS A 3 -24.72 31.89 -27.13
CA LYS A 3 -25.10 30.85 -28.10
C LYS A 3 -26.09 29.90 -27.44
N ASN A 4 -27.31 29.94 -27.92
CA ASN A 4 -28.42 29.07 -27.56
C ASN A 4 -28.21 27.69 -28.22
N TRP A 5 -28.39 26.63 -27.47
CA TRP A 5 -28.57 25.30 -28.04
C TRP A 5 -29.98 24.80 -27.76
N LYS A 6 -30.64 24.36 -28.83
CA LYS A 6 -32.03 23.89 -28.87
C LYS A 6 -32.12 22.42 -28.51
N PHE A 7 -33.04 22.13 -27.62
CA PHE A 7 -33.53 20.76 -27.38
C PHE A 7 -34.32 20.24 -28.59
N ALA A 8 -34.06 18.99 -29.00
CA ALA A 8 -34.93 18.27 -29.91
C ALA A 8 -35.51 17.04 -29.13
N THR A 9 -36.79 17.13 -28.91
CA THR A 9 -37.64 16.07 -28.37
C THR A 9 -38.00 15.12 -29.51
N MET A 10 -37.87 13.80 -29.31
CA MET A 10 -38.50 12.82 -30.19
C MET A 10 -39.23 11.75 -29.39
N ALA A 11 -40.44 11.45 -29.83
CA ALA A 11 -41.50 10.80 -29.09
C ALA A 11 -41.46 9.27 -29.20
N LEU A 12 -42.09 8.64 -28.21
CA LEU A 12 -42.48 7.25 -28.07
C LEU A 12 -43.18 6.65 -29.29
N ILE A 13 -42.91 5.37 -29.56
CA ILE A 13 -43.93 4.45 -30.06
C ILE A 13 -43.82 3.12 -29.29
N ALA A 14 -44.93 2.78 -28.60
CA ALA A 14 -45.13 1.54 -27.91
C ALA A 14 -45.59 0.44 -28.85
N GLY A 15 -45.00 -0.76 -28.70
CA GLY A 15 -45.49 -1.96 -29.35
C GLY A 15 -45.62 -3.10 -28.33
N VAL A 16 -46.84 -3.38 -27.94
CA VAL A 16 -47.21 -4.51 -27.08
C VAL A 16 -47.38 -5.75 -27.95
N SER A 17 -46.73 -6.86 -27.57
CA SER A 17 -47.15 -8.18 -28.04
C SER A 17 -47.00 -9.22 -26.91
N PHE A 18 -48.11 -9.67 -26.44
CA PHE A 18 -48.24 -10.83 -25.53
C PHE A 18 -47.98 -12.12 -26.29
N PHE A 19 -47.26 -13.06 -25.69
CA PHE A 19 -47.60 -14.50 -25.76
C PHE A 19 -47.13 -15.22 -24.51
N ALA A 20 -47.92 -16.21 -24.12
CA ALA A 20 -48.05 -16.81 -22.80
C ALA A 20 -47.12 -18.02 -22.62
N THR A 21 -46.77 -18.19 -21.33
CA THR A 21 -46.58 -19.40 -20.51
C THR A 21 -46.04 -20.69 -21.09
N SER A 22 -44.92 -21.16 -20.52
CA SER A 22 -44.84 -22.57 -20.06
C SER A 22 -43.83 -22.62 -18.89
N CYS A 23 -44.27 -23.24 -17.79
CA CYS A 23 -43.43 -23.54 -16.61
C CYS A 23 -42.51 -24.72 -16.89
N SER A 24 -41.27 -24.66 -16.40
CA SER A 24 -40.69 -25.72 -15.54
C SER A 24 -39.20 -25.45 -15.21
N SER A 25 -38.88 -25.78 -13.95
CA SER A 25 -37.61 -26.17 -13.37
C SER A 25 -36.57 -25.08 -13.03
N ASP A 26 -36.33 -25.11 -11.73
CA ASP A 26 -35.22 -24.52 -10.97
C ASP A 26 -33.87 -24.59 -11.70
N GLU A 27 -33.29 -23.43 -11.95
CA GLU A 27 -31.86 -23.23 -12.04
C GLU A 27 -31.53 -21.84 -11.51
N ASP A 28 -30.50 -21.76 -10.65
CA ASP A 28 -29.97 -20.54 -10.08
C ASP A 28 -29.51 -19.56 -11.17
N PRO A 29 -29.63 -18.24 -10.99
CA PRO A 29 -29.11 -17.29 -11.95
C PRO A 29 -27.59 -17.15 -11.79
N VAL A 30 -26.85 -18.03 -12.40
CA VAL A 30 -25.45 -17.76 -12.75
C VAL A 30 -25.51 -16.78 -13.92
N ASN A 31 -25.15 -15.53 -13.68
CA ASN A 31 -24.84 -14.58 -14.73
C ASN A 31 -23.62 -15.11 -15.49
N ASN A 32 -23.86 -15.73 -16.62
CA ASN A 32 -22.85 -16.23 -17.51
C ASN A 32 -22.65 -15.18 -18.63
N PRO A 33 -21.52 -14.48 -18.71
CA PRO A 33 -21.23 -13.60 -19.84
C PRO A 33 -21.06 -14.43 -21.10
N GLY A 34 -21.62 -13.96 -22.20
CA GLY A 34 -21.78 -14.69 -23.45
C GLY A 34 -20.49 -15.17 -24.11
N ASP A 35 -20.64 -16.31 -24.73
CA ASP A 35 -19.70 -17.06 -25.55
C ASP A 35 -19.16 -16.23 -26.75
N GLY A 36 -17.87 -15.94 -26.72
CA GLY A 36 -17.09 -15.32 -27.80
C GLY A 36 -15.60 -15.56 -27.60
N GLY A 37 -15.08 -16.64 -28.10
CA GLY A 37 -13.73 -17.08 -28.37
C GLY A 37 -12.53 -16.39 -27.70
N GLU A 38 -12.07 -16.95 -26.63
CA GLU A 38 -11.13 -16.67 -25.56
C GLU A 38 -11.92 -16.18 -24.34
N ASP A 39 -12.00 -17.00 -23.28
CA ASP A 39 -12.77 -16.72 -22.06
C ASP A 39 -12.27 -15.42 -21.39
N THR A 40 -12.77 -14.27 -21.82
CA THR A 40 -12.48 -12.97 -21.22
C THR A 40 -13.44 -12.76 -20.05
N TYR A 41 -12.95 -12.89 -18.84
CA TYR A 41 -13.70 -12.60 -17.63
C TYR A 41 -13.56 -11.11 -17.31
N VAL A 42 -14.66 -10.37 -17.22
CA VAL A 42 -14.65 -8.92 -16.98
C VAL A 42 -15.18 -8.62 -15.58
N LEU A 43 -14.45 -7.78 -14.86
CA LEU A 43 -14.86 -7.16 -13.60
C LEU A 43 -15.22 -5.71 -13.93
N ASP A 44 -16.52 -5.39 -14.02
CA ASP A 44 -17.04 -4.09 -14.47
C ASP A 44 -18.21 -3.57 -13.63
N SER A 45 -18.50 -4.22 -12.51
CA SER A 45 -19.64 -3.89 -11.65
C SER A 45 -19.37 -4.15 -10.18
N ASP A 46 -20.13 -3.49 -9.31
CA ASP A 46 -20.06 -3.67 -7.86
C ASP A 46 -20.30 -5.13 -7.46
N ILE A 47 -19.47 -5.65 -6.56
CA ILE A 47 -19.57 -6.99 -6.00
C ILE A 47 -20.43 -6.92 -4.74
N THR A 48 -21.69 -7.36 -4.84
CA THR A 48 -22.68 -7.33 -3.75
C THR A 48 -22.88 -8.68 -3.07
N GLU A 49 -22.32 -9.75 -3.63
CA GLU A 49 -22.33 -11.13 -3.14
C GLU A 49 -20.91 -11.71 -3.21
N ASN A 50 -20.68 -12.89 -2.66
CA ASN A 50 -19.36 -13.51 -2.70
C ASN A 50 -18.99 -13.90 -4.13
N VAL A 51 -17.81 -13.46 -4.58
CA VAL A 51 -17.25 -13.76 -5.90
C VAL A 51 -15.91 -14.44 -5.74
N THR A 52 -15.62 -15.44 -6.57
CA THR A 52 -14.31 -16.11 -6.63
C THR A 52 -13.69 -15.98 -8.01
N LEU A 53 -12.48 -15.43 -8.04
CA LEU A 53 -11.62 -15.42 -9.23
C LEU A 53 -10.75 -16.68 -9.19
N GLU A 54 -10.84 -17.49 -10.26
CA GLU A 54 -10.30 -18.85 -10.28
C GLU A 54 -8.85 -18.92 -10.75
N THR A 55 -8.09 -19.83 -10.16
CA THR A 55 -6.67 -20.11 -10.45
C THR A 55 -6.35 -20.14 -11.93
N GLY A 56 -5.28 -19.43 -12.32
CA GLY A 56 -4.73 -19.42 -13.67
C GLY A 56 -5.56 -18.69 -14.71
N LYS A 57 -6.63 -18.00 -14.30
CA LYS A 57 -7.42 -17.16 -15.20
C LYS A 57 -6.94 -15.72 -15.19
N THR A 58 -7.20 -15.04 -16.31
CA THR A 58 -7.01 -13.60 -16.46
C THR A 58 -8.36 -12.90 -16.46
N TYR A 59 -8.48 -11.87 -15.65
CA TYR A 59 -9.67 -11.04 -15.53
C TYR A 59 -9.33 -9.63 -16.01
N THR A 60 -10.20 -9.05 -16.81
CA THR A 60 -10.12 -7.65 -17.21
C THR A 60 -10.85 -6.80 -16.19
N LEU A 61 -10.20 -5.78 -15.65
CA LEU A 61 -10.82 -4.77 -14.80
C LEU A 61 -11.25 -3.60 -15.68
N ASN A 62 -12.51 -3.19 -15.58
CA ASN A 62 -13.07 -2.08 -16.35
C ASN A 62 -13.90 -1.18 -15.43
N GLY A 63 -13.34 -0.04 -15.06
CA GLY A 63 -13.90 0.91 -14.10
C GLY A 63 -13.63 0.59 -12.65
N GLY A 64 -14.20 1.39 -11.75
CA GLY A 64 -14.09 1.19 -10.31
C GLY A 64 -14.99 0.05 -9.83
N VAL A 65 -14.42 -1.01 -9.30
CA VAL A 65 -15.15 -2.15 -8.73
C VAL A 65 -15.16 -2.07 -7.22
N HIS A 66 -16.35 -1.89 -6.64
CA HIS A 66 -16.53 -1.84 -5.19
C HIS A 66 -17.03 -3.19 -4.67
N VAL A 67 -16.32 -3.75 -3.70
CA VAL A 67 -16.81 -4.89 -2.92
C VAL A 67 -17.64 -4.35 -1.76
N LYS A 68 -18.94 -4.60 -1.81
CA LYS A 68 -19.91 -4.03 -0.87
C LYS A 68 -19.96 -4.79 0.45
N SER A 69 -20.39 -4.08 1.50
CA SER A 69 -20.54 -4.66 2.85
C SER A 69 -21.30 -5.99 2.83
N GLY A 70 -20.72 -7.00 3.47
CA GLY A 70 -21.24 -8.37 3.52
C GLY A 70 -20.74 -9.30 2.41
N ALA A 71 -20.18 -8.76 1.32
CA ALA A 71 -19.57 -9.54 0.25
C ALA A 71 -18.09 -9.85 0.52
N THR A 72 -17.60 -10.92 -0.09
CA THR A 72 -16.17 -11.29 -0.11
C THR A 72 -15.71 -11.48 -1.55
N LEU A 73 -14.64 -10.78 -1.92
CA LEU A 73 -13.89 -11.05 -3.15
C LEU A 73 -12.77 -12.05 -2.84
N THR A 74 -12.91 -13.28 -3.32
CA THR A 74 -11.88 -14.32 -3.21
C THR A 74 -11.06 -14.36 -4.48
N ILE A 75 -9.73 -14.29 -4.36
CA ILE A 75 -8.78 -14.34 -5.49
C ILE A 75 -7.82 -15.50 -5.25
N GLN A 76 -7.92 -16.51 -6.11
CA GLN A 76 -7.11 -17.72 -6.00
C GLN A 76 -5.67 -17.52 -6.51
N PRO A 77 -4.71 -18.40 -6.12
CA PRO A 77 -3.33 -18.34 -6.58
C PRO A 77 -3.20 -18.32 -8.11
N GLY A 78 -2.31 -17.48 -8.64
CA GLY A 78 -1.99 -17.40 -10.05
C GLY A 78 -3.05 -16.67 -10.91
N VAL A 79 -4.04 -16.03 -10.29
CA VAL A 79 -4.94 -15.11 -10.97
C VAL A 79 -4.19 -13.87 -11.43
N THR A 80 -4.51 -13.41 -12.64
CA THR A 80 -4.06 -12.11 -13.15
C THR A 80 -5.27 -11.20 -13.35
N ILE A 81 -5.23 -9.98 -12.83
CA ILE A 81 -6.20 -8.91 -13.06
C ILE A 81 -5.51 -7.84 -13.89
N VAL A 82 -6.09 -7.49 -15.03
CA VAL A 82 -5.52 -6.51 -15.97
C VAL A 82 -6.49 -5.34 -16.11
N ALA A 83 -6.10 -4.18 -15.62
CA ALA A 83 -6.83 -2.93 -15.81
C ALA A 83 -6.78 -2.52 -17.29
N GLN A 84 -7.90 -2.12 -17.85
CA GLN A 84 -7.99 -1.64 -19.23
C GLN A 84 -7.33 -0.28 -19.36
N HIS A 85 -6.93 0.07 -20.56
CA HIS A 85 -6.42 1.40 -20.85
C HIS A 85 -7.44 2.14 -21.74
N ASP A 86 -8.47 2.66 -21.12
CA ASP A 86 -9.51 3.45 -21.79
C ASP A 86 -9.72 4.82 -21.08
N GLU A 87 -10.89 5.42 -21.20
CA GLU A 87 -11.23 6.71 -20.58
C GLU A 87 -11.79 6.55 -19.15
N THR A 88 -11.93 5.32 -18.64
CA THR A 88 -12.39 5.03 -17.28
C THR A 88 -11.21 4.79 -16.34
N VAL A 89 -11.40 5.07 -15.07
CA VAL A 89 -10.38 4.79 -14.05
C VAL A 89 -10.66 3.45 -13.41
N ASP A 90 -9.77 2.52 -13.60
CA ASP A 90 -9.86 1.18 -13.06
C ASP A 90 -9.27 1.12 -11.66
N TYR A 91 -10.02 0.62 -10.70
CA TYR A 91 -9.53 0.35 -9.33
C TYR A 91 -10.40 -0.70 -8.64
N ILE A 92 -9.88 -1.29 -7.57
CA ILE A 92 -10.64 -2.19 -6.70
C ILE A 92 -10.73 -1.56 -5.31
N LEU A 93 -11.96 -1.43 -4.78
CA LEU A 93 -12.22 -0.86 -3.47
C LEU A 93 -13.02 -1.83 -2.59
N ILE A 94 -12.43 -2.20 -1.45
CA ILE A 94 -13.08 -3.02 -0.43
C ILE A 94 -13.72 -2.08 0.59
N GLU A 95 -15.04 -1.96 0.57
CA GLU A 95 -15.77 -1.06 1.48
C GLU A 95 -15.83 -1.62 2.91
N GLN A 96 -16.14 -0.76 3.88
CA GLN A 96 -16.34 -1.19 5.27
C GLN A 96 -17.34 -2.34 5.38
N GLY A 97 -16.93 -3.42 6.06
CA GLY A 97 -17.74 -4.62 6.22
C GLY A 97 -17.72 -5.59 5.04
N ALA A 98 -17.04 -5.25 3.96
CA ALA A 98 -16.64 -6.19 2.92
C ALA A 98 -15.33 -6.89 3.26
N LYS A 99 -14.95 -7.90 2.48
CA LYS A 99 -13.69 -8.62 2.64
C LYS A 99 -13.01 -8.91 1.31
N ILE A 100 -11.69 -8.98 1.38
CA ILE A 100 -10.86 -9.57 0.33
C ILE A 100 -10.13 -10.80 0.88
N ASP A 101 -10.23 -11.91 0.18
CA ASP A 101 -9.47 -13.14 0.46
C ASP A 101 -8.60 -13.48 -0.75
N ALA A 102 -7.43 -12.82 -0.83
CA ALA A 102 -6.50 -12.88 -1.95
C ALA A 102 -5.22 -13.59 -1.50
N GLN A 103 -5.13 -14.89 -1.73
CA GLN A 103 -4.04 -15.71 -1.25
C GLN A 103 -3.30 -16.39 -2.40
N GLY A 104 -2.30 -15.70 -2.95
CA GLY A 104 -1.31 -16.27 -3.85
C GLY A 104 -0.29 -17.16 -3.13
N THR A 105 0.71 -17.61 -3.85
CA THR A 105 1.90 -18.31 -3.35
C THR A 105 3.14 -17.78 -4.04
N ALA A 106 4.34 -18.05 -3.54
CA ALA A 106 5.58 -17.66 -4.21
C ALA A 106 5.69 -18.25 -5.63
N ALA A 107 5.16 -19.45 -5.87
CA ALA A 107 5.17 -20.08 -7.19
C ALA A 107 4.02 -19.61 -8.11
N GLN A 108 2.95 -19.08 -7.53
CA GLN A 108 1.75 -18.61 -8.21
C GLN A 108 1.24 -17.32 -7.53
N PRO A 109 1.98 -16.20 -7.65
CA PRO A 109 1.52 -14.94 -7.10
C PRO A 109 0.26 -14.48 -7.83
N ILE A 110 -0.58 -13.71 -7.14
CA ILE A 110 -1.65 -12.95 -7.76
C ILE A 110 -1.01 -11.71 -8.38
N VAL A 111 -1.35 -11.39 -9.63
CA VAL A 111 -0.82 -10.22 -10.33
C VAL A 111 -1.98 -9.27 -10.64
N MET A 112 -1.88 -8.04 -10.18
CA MET A 112 -2.78 -6.95 -10.52
C MET A 112 -1.97 -5.90 -11.30
N THR A 113 -2.33 -5.66 -12.53
CA THR A 113 -1.52 -4.89 -13.48
C THR A 113 -2.41 -4.14 -14.48
N SER A 114 -1.85 -3.43 -15.43
CA SER A 114 -2.57 -2.76 -16.50
C SER A 114 -2.11 -3.24 -17.88
N GLU A 115 -2.95 -3.08 -18.89
CA GLU A 115 -2.55 -3.24 -20.29
C GLU A 115 -1.39 -2.30 -20.65
N LYS A 116 -1.46 -1.06 -20.18
CA LYS A 116 -0.39 -0.08 -20.29
C LYS A 116 0.63 -0.27 -19.15
N LYS A 117 1.82 -0.73 -19.47
CA LYS A 117 2.90 -0.98 -18.52
C LYS A 117 3.66 0.31 -18.21
N GLU A 118 2.97 1.32 -17.69
CA GLU A 118 3.51 2.63 -17.32
C GLU A 118 2.96 3.04 -15.94
N ALA A 119 3.77 3.72 -15.14
CA ALA A 119 3.35 4.27 -13.85
C ALA A 119 2.09 5.15 -14.01
N GLY A 120 1.13 5.02 -13.11
CA GLY A 120 -0.13 5.76 -13.18
C GLY A 120 -1.20 5.16 -14.10
N ALA A 121 -0.99 3.95 -14.61
CA ALA A 121 -1.91 3.38 -15.58
C ALA A 121 -3.27 2.96 -15.01
N TRP A 122 -3.38 2.74 -13.69
CA TRP A 122 -4.62 2.36 -13.01
C TRP A 122 -4.61 2.72 -11.52
N GLY A 123 -5.76 2.65 -10.88
CA GLY A 123 -6.01 3.18 -9.55
C GLY A 123 -5.74 2.24 -8.37
N GLY A 124 -5.12 1.08 -8.54
CA GLY A 124 -4.69 0.26 -7.40
C GLY A 124 -5.78 -0.43 -6.59
N LEU A 125 -5.45 -0.79 -5.35
CA LEU A 125 -6.30 -1.50 -4.40
C LEU A 125 -6.53 -0.66 -3.13
N HIS A 126 -7.79 -0.40 -2.78
CA HIS A 126 -8.18 0.39 -1.62
C HIS A 126 -8.98 -0.46 -0.63
N ILE A 127 -8.68 -0.35 0.66
CA ILE A 127 -9.34 -1.13 1.72
C ILE A 127 -9.78 -0.20 2.83
N CYS A 128 -11.10 -0.14 3.08
CA CYS A 128 -11.72 0.68 4.11
C CYS A 128 -12.14 -0.19 5.31
N GLY A 129 -11.56 0.07 6.48
CA GLY A 129 -11.83 -0.65 7.72
C GLY A 129 -12.53 0.19 8.78
N TYR A 130 -12.85 -0.45 9.92
CA TYR A 130 -13.51 0.16 11.08
C TYR A 130 -12.55 0.50 12.21
N ALA A 131 -11.23 0.44 12.02
CA ALA A 131 -10.27 0.85 13.02
C ALA A 131 -10.19 2.39 13.12
N HIS A 132 -9.42 2.90 14.07
CA HIS A 132 -9.35 4.33 14.34
C HIS A 132 -8.72 5.14 13.20
N THR A 133 -9.07 6.41 13.13
CA THR A 133 -8.30 7.48 12.47
C THR A 133 -8.31 8.70 13.37
N ASN A 134 -7.24 9.46 13.43
CA ASN A 134 -7.22 10.69 14.23
C ASN A 134 -7.92 11.88 13.58
N ASN A 135 -8.47 11.69 12.40
CA ASN A 135 -9.46 12.57 11.77
C ASN A 135 -10.90 12.25 12.21
N GLY A 136 -11.11 11.20 13.05
CA GLY A 136 -12.41 10.75 13.53
C GLY A 136 -13.15 9.87 12.53
N SER A 137 -13.31 10.29 11.30
CA SER A 137 -13.82 9.51 10.16
C SER A 137 -13.35 10.17 8.87
N GLY A 138 -13.12 9.38 7.87
CA GLY A 138 -12.68 9.85 6.56
C GLY A 138 -13.46 9.25 5.41
N LYS A 139 -13.10 9.63 4.23
CA LYS A 139 -13.50 9.02 2.97
C LYS A 139 -12.27 8.73 2.16
N SER A 140 -12.24 7.57 1.53
CA SER A 140 -11.14 7.18 0.65
C SER A 140 -10.99 8.20 -0.48
N GLU A 141 -9.77 8.51 -0.85
CA GLU A 141 -9.42 9.43 -1.95
C GLU A 141 -10.07 8.98 -3.25
N ILE A 142 -10.08 7.67 -3.46
CA ILE A 142 -10.70 7.04 -4.61
C ILE A 142 -12.00 6.37 -4.19
N GLY A 143 -13.06 6.51 -4.99
CA GLY A 143 -14.37 5.89 -4.75
C GLY A 143 -15.18 6.52 -3.62
N ASN A 144 -14.62 7.50 -2.85
CA ASN A 144 -15.30 8.26 -1.82
C ASN A 144 -16.03 7.39 -0.76
N ALA A 145 -15.46 6.23 -0.44
CA ALA A 145 -16.03 5.29 0.52
C ALA A 145 -15.69 5.70 1.97
N PRO A 146 -16.61 5.56 2.92
CA PRO A 146 -16.34 5.88 4.32
C PRO A 146 -15.32 4.90 4.92
N TYR A 147 -14.49 5.39 5.85
CA TYR A 147 -13.61 4.59 6.68
C TYR A 147 -13.47 5.16 8.09
N GLY A 148 -12.81 4.39 8.95
CA GLY A 148 -12.58 4.77 10.33
C GLY A 148 -13.70 4.32 11.28
N GLY A 149 -13.38 4.32 12.54
CA GLY A 149 -14.26 3.85 13.62
C GLY A 149 -13.50 3.72 14.92
N ASN A 150 -13.79 2.68 15.69
CA ASN A 150 -13.16 2.40 16.97
C ASN A 150 -12.89 0.90 17.20
N ASN A 151 -12.85 0.12 16.13
CA ASN A 151 -12.57 -1.31 16.19
C ASN A 151 -11.19 -1.63 15.64
N ASP A 152 -10.15 -1.47 16.45
CA ASP A 152 -8.78 -1.77 16.03
C ASP A 152 -8.53 -3.26 15.73
N ALA A 153 -9.43 -4.15 16.15
CA ALA A 153 -9.40 -5.56 15.78
C ALA A 153 -10.22 -5.87 14.52
N ASP A 154 -10.63 -4.86 13.76
CA ASP A 154 -11.33 -5.04 12.49
C ASP A 154 -10.55 -5.95 11.54
N ASN A 155 -11.30 -6.70 10.72
CA ASN A 155 -10.76 -7.67 9.79
C ASN A 155 -11.38 -7.50 8.41
N SER A 156 -10.62 -6.93 7.51
CA SER A 156 -10.99 -6.75 6.09
C SER A 156 -10.56 -7.94 5.20
N GLY A 157 -9.95 -9.00 5.79
CA GLY A 157 -9.62 -10.22 5.05
C GLY A 157 -8.15 -10.63 5.11
N THR A 158 -7.67 -11.24 4.03
CA THR A 158 -6.32 -11.79 3.91
C THR A 158 -5.72 -11.45 2.56
N LEU A 159 -4.52 -10.87 2.56
CA LEU A 159 -3.73 -10.55 1.37
C LEU A 159 -2.36 -11.21 1.47
N LYS A 160 -2.04 -12.11 0.52
CA LYS A 160 -0.76 -12.82 0.49
C LYS A 160 -0.26 -13.04 -0.92
N TYR A 161 1.03 -12.81 -1.13
CA TYR A 161 1.71 -12.99 -2.43
C TYR A 161 0.98 -12.32 -3.57
N ILE A 162 0.83 -10.99 -3.44
CA ILE A 162 0.18 -10.12 -4.44
C ILE A 162 1.22 -9.16 -4.99
N ARG A 163 1.22 -9.00 -6.30
CA ARG A 163 2.02 -8.00 -7.00
C ARG A 163 1.10 -7.01 -7.67
N LEU A 164 1.23 -5.73 -7.31
CA LEU A 164 0.53 -4.60 -7.92
C LEU A 164 1.54 -3.84 -8.78
N GLU A 165 1.24 -3.69 -10.06
CA GLU A 165 2.15 -3.12 -11.04
C GLU A 165 1.52 -1.91 -11.72
N TYR A 166 2.26 -0.79 -11.83
CA TYR A 166 1.90 0.39 -12.60
C TYR A 166 0.66 1.14 -12.09
N THR A 167 0.47 1.14 -10.78
CA THR A 167 -0.57 1.90 -10.07
C THR A 167 -0.29 3.40 -10.06
N GLY A 168 -1.11 4.19 -9.40
CA GLY A 168 -0.82 5.61 -9.15
C GLY A 168 -1.62 6.56 -10.03
N TYR A 169 -2.81 6.17 -10.50
CA TYR A 169 -3.63 7.07 -11.31
C TYR A 169 -4.01 8.32 -10.53
N ALA A 170 -3.65 9.49 -11.06
CA ALA A 170 -4.03 10.78 -10.49
C ALA A 170 -5.39 11.24 -11.03
N PHE A 171 -6.38 11.41 -10.15
CA PHE A 171 -7.69 11.96 -10.49
C PHE A 171 -7.65 13.48 -10.60
N ASP A 172 -6.89 14.12 -9.72
CA ASP A 172 -6.57 15.54 -9.70
C ASP A 172 -5.28 15.76 -8.88
N GLU A 173 -4.93 17.01 -8.55
CA GLU A 173 -3.70 17.34 -7.80
C GLU A 173 -3.76 16.96 -6.30
N GLU A 174 -4.91 16.55 -5.78
CA GLU A 174 -5.14 16.25 -4.36
C GLU A 174 -5.62 14.80 -4.13
N HIS A 175 -5.95 14.05 -5.19
CA HIS A 175 -6.49 12.69 -5.12
C HIS A 175 -5.73 11.79 -6.09
N GLU A 176 -4.81 11.04 -5.56
CA GLU A 176 -4.00 10.07 -6.29
C GLU A 176 -4.23 8.66 -5.74
N ALA A 177 -3.88 7.66 -6.52
CA ALA A 177 -4.14 6.28 -6.17
C ALA A 177 -2.83 5.54 -5.90
N ASN A 178 -2.65 5.05 -4.71
CA ASN A 178 -1.50 4.27 -4.30
C ASN A 178 -1.46 2.86 -4.92
N GLY A 179 -0.40 2.11 -4.66
CA GLY A 179 -0.39 0.67 -4.88
C GLY A 179 -1.47 0.00 -4.04
N VAL A 180 -1.39 0.16 -2.71
CA VAL A 180 -2.48 -0.20 -1.78
C VAL A 180 -2.65 0.90 -0.75
N SER A 181 -3.88 1.40 -0.61
CA SER A 181 -4.26 2.31 0.49
C SER A 181 -5.02 1.55 1.57
N PHE A 182 -4.53 1.64 2.81
CA PHE A 182 -5.14 1.03 3.99
C PHE A 182 -5.85 2.11 4.83
N TYR A 183 -7.13 2.34 4.59
CA TYR A 183 -7.94 3.36 5.28
C TYR A 183 -8.58 2.80 6.55
N GLY A 184 -8.06 3.12 7.72
CA GLY A 184 -8.59 2.65 9.00
C GLY A 184 -8.68 1.13 9.12
N VAL A 185 -7.74 0.40 8.54
CA VAL A 185 -7.73 -1.07 8.55
C VAL A 185 -7.21 -1.59 9.88
N GLY A 186 -7.92 -2.58 10.46
CA GLY A 186 -7.60 -3.15 11.76
C GLY A 186 -6.62 -4.31 11.73
N ASN A 187 -6.05 -4.62 12.90
CA ASN A 187 -5.03 -5.66 13.08
C ASN A 187 -5.56 -7.10 12.99
N GLY A 188 -6.88 -7.29 12.82
CA GLY A 188 -7.46 -8.58 12.46
C GLY A 188 -7.26 -8.94 10.99
N THR A 189 -6.87 -7.98 10.14
CA THR A 189 -6.55 -8.18 8.73
C THR A 189 -5.15 -8.76 8.58
N THR A 190 -4.99 -9.77 7.74
CA THR A 190 -3.67 -10.38 7.45
C THR A 190 -3.10 -9.79 6.17
N VAL A 191 -1.88 -9.23 6.23
CA VAL A 191 -1.18 -8.64 5.08
C VAL A 191 0.27 -9.10 5.09
N GLU A 192 0.66 -9.91 4.10
CA GLU A 192 2.02 -10.41 3.99
C GLU A 192 2.40 -10.77 2.54
N HIS A 193 3.65 -10.51 2.16
CA HIS A 193 4.20 -10.76 0.81
C HIS A 193 3.46 -9.98 -0.27
N LEU A 194 3.47 -8.64 -0.18
CA LEU A 194 2.95 -7.76 -1.20
C LEU A 194 4.10 -6.98 -1.86
N GLN A 195 4.00 -6.79 -3.18
CA GLN A 195 4.88 -5.89 -3.93
C GLN A 195 4.06 -4.82 -4.64
N ALA A 196 4.47 -3.55 -4.49
CA ALA A 196 4.14 -2.45 -5.40
C ALA A 196 5.33 -2.19 -6.34
N TYR A 197 5.06 -2.11 -7.64
CA TYR A 197 6.08 -2.02 -8.68
C TYR A 197 5.76 -0.92 -9.67
N GLN A 198 6.62 0.11 -9.73
CA GLN A 198 6.58 1.23 -10.67
C GLN A 198 5.21 1.93 -10.72
N GLY A 199 4.69 2.33 -9.55
CA GLY A 199 3.54 3.24 -9.42
C GLY A 199 3.95 4.70 -9.65
N SER A 200 2.99 5.58 -9.95
CA SER A 200 3.22 7.04 -10.02
C SER A 200 2.85 7.78 -8.74
N ASP A 201 2.39 7.06 -7.76
CA ASP A 201 2.11 7.51 -6.41
C ASP A 201 2.73 6.51 -5.42
N ASP A 202 2.31 6.49 -4.16
CA ASP A 202 2.93 5.64 -3.14
C ASP A 202 2.84 4.15 -3.44
N GLY A 203 3.79 3.40 -2.87
CA GLY A 203 3.71 1.95 -2.90
C GLY A 203 2.62 1.44 -1.98
N PHE A 204 2.69 1.81 -0.70
CA PHE A 204 1.72 1.45 0.35
C PHE A 204 1.50 2.63 1.27
N GLU A 205 0.24 3.04 1.44
CA GLU A 205 -0.11 4.13 2.35
C GLU A 205 -1.12 3.68 3.42
N PHE A 206 -0.90 4.17 4.66
CA PHE A 206 -1.67 3.81 5.85
C PHE A 206 -2.35 5.06 6.43
N PHE A 207 -3.65 5.18 6.24
CA PHE A 207 -4.50 6.24 6.81
C PHE A 207 -5.11 5.76 8.14
N GLY A 208 -4.40 5.97 9.22
CA GLY A 208 -4.82 5.47 10.53
C GLY A 208 -4.85 3.95 10.63
N GLY A 209 -5.62 3.44 11.58
CA GLY A 209 -5.78 2.02 11.80
C GLY A 209 -4.60 1.36 12.53
N SER A 210 -4.67 0.04 12.57
CA SER A 210 -3.73 -0.79 13.33
C SER A 210 -3.26 -2.03 12.55
N VAL A 211 -3.48 -2.05 11.22
CA VAL A 211 -3.09 -3.19 10.39
C VAL A 211 -1.59 -3.49 10.53
N ASN A 212 -1.28 -4.78 10.66
CA ASN A 212 0.08 -5.26 10.73
C ASN A 212 0.51 -5.85 9.39
N VAL A 213 1.74 -5.59 8.95
CA VAL A 213 2.24 -6.03 7.64
C VAL A 213 3.60 -6.71 7.73
N LYS A 214 3.83 -7.73 6.90
CA LYS A 214 5.12 -8.41 6.78
C LYS A 214 5.51 -8.67 5.33
N TYR A 215 6.81 -8.69 5.07
CA TYR A 215 7.36 -9.08 3.77
C TYR A 215 6.83 -8.20 2.63
N MET A 216 6.99 -6.89 2.78
CA MET A 216 6.53 -5.90 1.81
C MET A 216 7.69 -5.43 0.95
N VAL A 217 7.46 -5.31 -0.36
CA VAL A 217 8.46 -4.82 -1.31
C VAL A 217 7.87 -3.67 -2.11
N VAL A 218 8.57 -2.55 -2.17
CA VAL A 218 8.27 -1.46 -3.10
C VAL A 218 9.45 -1.28 -4.03
N THR A 219 9.16 -1.27 -5.32
CA THR A 219 10.18 -1.06 -6.35
C THR A 219 9.78 0.12 -7.21
N SER A 220 10.51 1.23 -7.04
CA SER A 220 10.47 2.40 -7.94
C SER A 220 9.07 3.02 -8.13
N CYS A 221 8.28 3.18 -7.07
CA CYS A 221 7.14 4.08 -7.07
C CYS A 221 7.64 5.54 -7.08
N SER A 222 6.93 6.46 -7.77
CA SER A 222 7.50 7.80 -8.02
C SER A 222 7.28 8.78 -6.88
N ASP A 223 6.27 8.57 -6.06
CA ASP A 223 6.17 9.25 -4.77
C ASP A 223 6.82 8.37 -3.70
N ASP A 224 6.22 8.14 -2.57
CA ASP A 224 6.88 7.46 -1.48
C ASP A 224 6.79 5.93 -1.60
N SER A 225 7.77 5.22 -1.04
CA SER A 225 7.67 3.77 -1.06
C SER A 225 6.69 3.28 0.01
N PHE A 226 6.77 3.84 1.22
CA PHE A 226 5.84 3.61 2.31
C PHE A 226 5.44 4.95 2.92
N ASP A 227 4.16 5.21 3.04
CA ASP A 227 3.65 6.38 3.75
C ASP A 227 2.70 5.98 4.88
N TRP A 228 2.66 6.77 5.93
CA TRP A 228 1.62 6.68 6.93
C TRP A 228 1.22 8.04 7.50
N THR A 229 -0.04 8.15 7.80
CA THR A 229 -0.66 9.32 8.38
C THR A 229 -1.82 8.94 9.30
N GLU A 230 -2.56 9.90 9.79
CA GLU A 230 -3.84 9.74 10.52
C GLU A 230 -3.81 8.81 11.73
N GLY A 231 -2.63 8.66 12.37
CA GLY A 231 -2.53 7.91 13.60
C GLY A 231 -2.31 6.40 13.44
N TRP A 232 -1.82 5.93 12.30
CA TRP A 232 -1.48 4.51 12.16
C TRP A 232 -0.54 4.02 13.26
N ASN A 233 -0.89 2.91 13.92
CA ASN A 233 -0.12 2.32 15.02
C ASN A 233 0.11 0.81 14.87
N GLY A 234 0.10 0.31 13.65
CA GLY A 234 0.39 -1.08 13.34
C GLY A 234 1.85 -1.48 13.54
N LYS A 235 2.15 -2.72 13.19
CA LYS A 235 3.49 -3.30 13.21
C LYS A 235 3.92 -3.72 11.83
N ALA A 236 5.20 -3.52 11.51
CA ALA A 236 5.75 -3.95 10.25
C ALA A 236 7.09 -4.68 10.42
N GLN A 237 7.31 -5.75 9.65
CA GLN A 237 8.60 -6.44 9.64
C GLN A 237 8.93 -6.95 8.23
N PHE A 238 10.22 -6.87 7.86
CA PHE A 238 10.75 -7.24 6.56
C PHE A 238 10.20 -6.36 5.43
N LEU A 239 10.57 -5.08 5.46
CA LEU A 239 10.22 -4.09 4.44
C LEU A 239 11.40 -3.84 3.51
N VAL A 240 11.16 -3.83 2.22
CA VAL A 240 12.12 -3.44 1.19
C VAL A 240 11.57 -2.27 0.39
N ALA A 241 12.31 -1.15 0.34
CA ALA A 241 12.16 -0.11 -0.65
C ALA A 241 13.41 -0.08 -1.52
N TYR A 242 13.24 -0.17 -2.82
CA TYR A 242 14.33 -0.10 -3.79
C TYR A 242 13.95 0.80 -4.96
N GLN A 243 14.72 1.86 -5.16
CA GLN A 243 14.51 2.81 -6.26
C GLN A 243 15.59 2.61 -7.32
N GLU A 244 15.18 2.29 -8.53
CA GLU A 244 16.06 2.25 -9.71
C GLU A 244 16.50 3.67 -10.11
N GLY A 245 17.57 3.78 -10.87
CA GLY A 245 18.07 5.09 -11.28
C GLY A 245 17.06 5.83 -12.17
N GLU A 246 16.86 7.13 -11.93
CA GLU A 246 15.94 8.00 -12.69
C GLU A 246 16.13 7.91 -14.21
N SER A 247 17.36 7.75 -14.67
CA SER A 247 17.67 7.60 -16.11
C SER A 247 17.08 6.31 -16.71
N SER A 248 16.83 5.29 -15.90
CA SER A 248 16.18 4.03 -16.29
C SER A 248 14.66 4.14 -16.25
N LEU A 249 14.14 4.84 -15.24
CA LEU A 249 12.70 4.99 -15.01
C LEU A 249 12.06 6.06 -15.90
N GLY A 250 12.77 7.16 -16.14
CA GLY A 250 12.24 8.34 -16.82
C GLY A 250 11.49 9.29 -15.89
N TYR A 251 11.47 9.01 -14.58
CA TYR A 251 10.88 9.85 -13.53
C TYR A 251 11.75 9.78 -12.25
N ALA A 252 11.56 10.76 -11.37
CA ALA A 252 12.16 10.77 -10.03
C ALA A 252 11.30 9.93 -9.07
N CYS A 253 11.92 9.46 -7.98
CA CYS A 253 11.21 8.86 -6.85
C CYS A 253 11.45 9.73 -5.60
N ASP A 254 10.41 9.94 -4.79
CA ASP A 254 10.51 10.71 -3.55
C ASP A 254 11.00 9.85 -2.38
N CYS A 255 10.43 9.90 -1.21
CA CYS A 255 10.98 9.26 -0.01
C CYS A 255 10.91 7.72 -0.08
N LEU A 256 11.77 7.09 0.70
CA LEU A 256 11.68 5.65 0.97
C LEU A 256 10.63 5.37 2.05
N MET A 257 10.42 6.35 2.97
CA MET A 257 9.29 6.42 3.90
C MET A 257 8.97 7.88 4.20
N GLU A 258 7.75 8.31 4.00
CA GLU A 258 7.20 9.53 4.54
C GLU A 258 6.32 9.19 5.76
N CYS A 259 6.41 9.95 6.84
CA CYS A 259 5.96 9.47 8.14
C CYS A 259 5.30 10.60 8.91
N ASP A 260 3.96 10.63 8.87
CA ASP A 260 3.16 11.68 9.47
C ASP A 260 2.27 11.17 10.62
N ASN A 261 1.99 12.02 11.58
CA ASN A 261 0.86 11.83 12.46
C ASN A 261 -0.42 12.40 11.83
N ASN A 262 -0.37 13.67 11.45
CA ASN A 262 -1.47 14.36 10.80
C ASN A 262 -0.97 15.67 10.21
N GLY A 263 -1.07 15.85 8.90
CA GLY A 263 -0.51 17.00 8.19
C GLY A 263 -1.13 18.36 8.55
N THR A 264 -2.32 18.37 9.15
CA THR A 264 -3.00 19.61 9.59
C THR A 264 -2.96 19.85 11.10
N ASN A 265 -2.72 18.80 11.90
CA ASN A 265 -2.68 18.88 13.36
C ASN A 265 -1.66 17.89 13.95
N ASN A 266 -0.43 18.33 14.14
CA ASN A 266 0.66 17.49 14.67
C ASN A 266 0.33 16.83 16.02
N ALA A 267 -0.63 17.33 16.78
CA ALA A 267 -1.07 16.81 18.09
C ALA A 267 -2.36 15.97 18.00
N ALA A 268 -2.82 15.61 16.80
CA ALA A 268 -4.00 14.77 16.63
C ALA A 268 -3.82 13.42 17.34
N THR A 269 -4.92 12.90 17.89
CA THR A 269 -4.92 11.62 18.65
C THR A 269 -5.99 10.67 18.14
N PRO A 270 -5.70 9.34 18.13
CA PRO A 270 -4.44 8.70 18.55
C PRO A 270 -3.26 9.12 17.69
N VAL A 271 -2.07 9.24 18.30
CA VAL A 271 -0.85 9.62 17.58
C VAL A 271 -0.35 8.42 16.76
N ALA A 272 0.11 8.67 15.54
CA ALA A 272 0.81 7.66 14.76
C ALA A 272 2.05 7.16 15.51
N HIS A 273 2.11 5.86 15.79
CA HIS A 273 3.19 5.24 16.56
C HIS A 273 3.42 3.77 16.14
N PRO A 274 3.77 3.51 14.87
CA PRO A 274 4.05 2.14 14.44
C PRO A 274 5.34 1.61 15.03
N THR A 275 5.44 0.27 15.11
CA THR A 275 6.69 -0.44 15.39
C THR A 275 7.18 -1.14 14.13
N ILE A 276 8.34 -0.73 13.62
CA ILE A 276 8.91 -1.24 12.37
C ILE A 276 10.25 -1.91 12.63
N ALA A 277 10.46 -3.08 12.07
CA ALA A 277 11.72 -3.80 12.19
C ALA A 277 12.17 -4.46 10.88
N ASN A 278 13.49 -4.61 10.74
CA ASN A 278 14.10 -5.29 9.61
C ASN A 278 13.69 -4.68 8.25
N ALA A 279 13.97 -3.38 8.07
CA ALA A 279 13.79 -2.70 6.80
C ALA A 279 15.12 -2.52 6.05
N THR A 280 15.09 -2.67 4.72
CA THR A 280 16.16 -2.33 3.78
C THR A 280 15.65 -1.28 2.81
N LEU A 281 16.12 -0.05 2.94
CA LEU A 281 15.62 1.12 2.25
C LEU A 281 16.75 1.71 1.40
N ILE A 282 16.64 1.56 0.07
CA ILE A 282 17.70 1.91 -0.89
C ILE A 282 17.15 2.89 -1.91
N GLY A 283 17.56 4.14 -1.80
CA GLY A 283 17.23 5.20 -2.75
C GLY A 283 18.14 5.25 -3.98
N ASN A 284 17.75 6.07 -4.94
CA ASN A 284 18.41 6.20 -6.24
C ASN A 284 19.34 7.42 -6.37
N GLY A 285 19.69 8.06 -5.26
CA GLY A 285 20.58 9.23 -5.25
C GLY A 285 19.90 10.58 -5.51
N GLY A 286 18.60 10.63 -5.72
CA GLY A 286 17.86 11.88 -5.92
C GLY A 286 17.91 12.84 -4.72
N ASP A 287 17.38 14.05 -4.90
CA ASP A 287 17.38 15.10 -3.87
C ASP A 287 16.37 14.84 -2.72
N ALA A 288 15.43 13.91 -2.91
CA ALA A 288 14.48 13.50 -1.90
C ALA A 288 15.14 12.87 -0.68
N GLN A 289 14.40 12.77 0.40
CA GLN A 289 14.88 12.22 1.66
C GLN A 289 14.72 10.68 1.67
N GLY A 290 15.50 10.00 2.49
CA GLY A 290 15.30 8.56 2.68
C GLY A 290 14.09 8.29 3.54
N VAL A 291 14.24 8.34 4.84
CA VAL A 291 13.12 8.32 5.81
C VAL A 291 12.88 9.73 6.31
N ARG A 292 11.65 10.18 6.26
CA ARG A 292 11.22 11.52 6.67
C ARG A 292 10.17 11.42 7.78
N LEU A 293 10.57 11.69 9.02
CA LEU A 293 9.68 11.71 10.18
C LEU A 293 9.22 13.14 10.44
N ARG A 294 7.90 13.42 10.33
CA ARG A 294 7.36 14.79 10.44
C ARG A 294 5.97 14.84 11.07
N ALA A 295 5.34 15.99 11.06
CA ALA A 295 3.94 16.25 11.42
C ALA A 295 3.48 15.60 12.74
N GLY A 296 4.39 15.49 13.73
CA GLY A 296 4.09 14.95 15.05
C GLY A 296 4.11 13.43 15.17
N THR A 297 4.53 12.70 14.12
CA THR A 297 4.62 11.24 14.19
C THR A 297 5.53 10.76 15.33
N GLN A 298 5.16 9.65 15.91
CA GLN A 298 6.00 8.81 16.78
C GLN A 298 6.32 7.52 16.02
N VAL A 299 7.40 6.84 16.38
CA VAL A 299 7.81 5.56 15.77
C VAL A 299 8.75 4.78 16.69
N GLU A 300 8.66 3.47 16.66
CA GLU A 300 9.73 2.59 17.11
C GLU A 300 10.36 1.92 15.87
N LEU A 301 11.53 2.37 15.42
CA LEU A 301 12.25 1.86 14.25
C LEU A 301 13.48 1.07 14.68
N TYR A 302 13.52 -0.21 14.30
CA TYR A 302 14.57 -1.14 14.68
C TYR A 302 15.16 -1.88 13.47
N ASN A 303 16.40 -2.34 13.59
CA ASN A 303 17.03 -3.26 12.63
C ASN A 303 16.95 -2.79 11.18
N THR A 304 17.08 -1.49 10.92
CA THR A 304 16.84 -0.88 9.61
C THR A 304 18.15 -0.42 8.98
N ILE A 305 18.25 -0.59 7.65
CA ILE A 305 19.32 -0.05 6.82
C ILE A 305 18.72 1.00 5.88
N ILE A 306 19.29 2.21 5.84
CA ILE A 306 18.84 3.32 4.98
C ILE A 306 20.03 3.86 4.18
N THR A 307 19.92 3.89 2.87
CA THR A 307 20.98 4.34 1.98
C THR A 307 20.45 4.92 0.66
N GLY A 308 21.34 5.48 -0.12
CA GLY A 308 21.07 5.89 -1.50
C GLY A 308 20.37 7.25 -1.64
N LYS A 309 20.11 7.97 -0.55
CA LYS A 309 19.62 9.37 -0.58
C LYS A 309 20.62 10.28 0.11
N GLY A 310 20.73 11.54 -0.35
CA GLY A 310 21.63 12.53 0.24
C GLY A 310 21.32 12.88 1.70
N LYS A 311 20.06 12.67 2.12
CA LYS A 311 19.58 12.76 3.51
C LYS A 311 18.90 11.46 3.88
N PRO A 312 19.64 10.44 4.31
CA PRO A 312 19.05 9.12 4.52
C PRO A 312 17.97 9.10 5.58
N LEU A 313 18.07 9.95 6.61
CA LEU A 313 17.10 10.05 7.70
C LEU A 313 16.94 11.51 8.14
N THR A 314 15.72 12.01 8.07
CA THR A 314 15.36 13.38 8.48
C THR A 314 14.28 13.35 9.54
N VAL A 315 14.41 14.20 10.54
CA VAL A 315 13.40 14.46 11.57
C VAL A 315 12.99 15.93 11.52
N GLU A 316 11.68 16.16 11.50
CA GLU A 316 11.10 17.49 11.30
C GLU A 316 10.12 17.81 12.44
N THR A 317 9.54 18.89 12.63
CA THR A 317 8.58 19.31 13.65
C THR A 317 9.02 19.09 15.10
N ASN A 318 8.62 20.01 15.96
CA ASN A 318 8.98 19.98 17.37
C ASN A 318 8.46 18.72 18.09
N GLU A 319 7.25 18.31 17.76
CA GLU A 319 6.56 17.17 18.38
C GLU A 319 7.31 15.87 18.09
N THR A 320 7.68 15.64 16.84
CA THR A 320 8.44 14.45 16.40
C THR A 320 9.83 14.40 17.03
N GLU A 321 10.58 15.52 17.00
CA GLU A 321 11.93 15.56 17.59
C GLU A 321 11.89 15.44 19.11
N ASN A 322 10.88 16.03 19.80
CA ASN A 322 10.73 15.87 21.25
C ASN A 322 10.39 14.43 21.63
N ALA A 323 9.54 13.73 20.87
CA ALA A 323 9.20 12.32 21.12
C ALA A 323 10.43 11.40 21.02
N LEU A 324 11.37 11.69 20.10
CA LEU A 324 12.67 11.01 20.04
C LEU A 324 13.57 11.39 21.22
N LYS A 325 13.58 12.65 21.60
CA LYS A 325 14.45 13.16 22.67
C LYS A 325 14.06 12.65 24.06
N ASP A 326 12.77 12.51 24.33
CA ASP A 326 12.26 12.00 25.61
C ASP A 326 12.12 10.48 25.67
N GLY A 327 12.34 9.78 24.52
CA GLY A 327 12.33 8.32 24.43
C GLY A 327 10.95 7.71 24.19
N THR A 328 9.92 8.53 23.94
CA THR A 328 8.60 8.04 23.46
C THR A 328 8.74 7.34 22.11
N SER A 329 9.48 7.96 21.19
CA SER A 329 9.91 7.32 19.93
C SER A 329 11.32 6.75 20.08
N LYS A 330 11.65 5.74 19.27
CA LYS A 330 12.96 5.08 19.30
C LYS A 330 13.51 4.86 17.90
N LEU A 331 14.76 5.22 17.71
CA LEU A 331 15.59 4.86 16.57
C LEU A 331 16.76 4.05 17.14
N GLU A 332 16.67 2.73 17.11
CA GLU A 332 17.69 1.84 17.67
C GLU A 332 18.06 0.74 16.64
N TYR A 333 19.32 0.35 16.60
CA TYR A 333 19.82 -0.63 15.63
C TYR A 333 19.58 -0.20 14.18
N VAL A 334 19.65 1.09 13.89
CA VAL A 334 19.47 1.69 12.56
C VAL A 334 20.85 2.04 11.99
N ALA A 335 21.12 1.63 10.75
CA ALA A 335 22.37 1.93 10.04
C ALA A 335 22.06 2.81 8.82
N ILE A 336 22.73 3.95 8.71
CA ILE A 336 22.52 4.94 7.65
C ILE A 336 23.81 5.26 6.89
N SER A 337 23.72 5.53 5.60
CA SER A 337 24.88 5.87 4.74
C SER A 337 25.42 7.27 4.92
N GLY A 338 24.78 8.11 5.71
CA GLY A 338 25.18 9.48 6.01
C GLY A 338 24.94 9.81 7.47
N GLU A 339 24.40 10.99 7.73
CA GLU A 339 24.04 11.51 9.04
C GLU A 339 22.54 11.77 9.14
N LEU A 340 21.98 11.70 10.33
CA LEU A 340 20.62 12.16 10.61
C LEU A 340 20.55 13.70 10.46
N SER A 341 19.55 14.16 9.74
CA SER A 341 19.23 15.58 9.56
C SER A 341 18.10 15.99 10.50
N SER A 342 18.37 16.87 11.45
CA SER A 342 17.36 17.46 12.36
C SER A 342 16.98 18.85 11.85
N LYS A 343 15.69 19.12 11.70
CA LYS A 343 15.18 20.43 11.25
C LYS A 343 15.06 21.43 12.39
N GLN A 344 14.75 20.97 13.61
CA GLN A 344 14.56 21.80 14.80
C GLN A 344 15.81 21.84 15.69
N GLY A 345 16.75 20.91 15.52
CA GLY A 345 17.96 20.81 16.35
C GLY A 345 17.71 20.26 17.76
N ILE A 346 16.56 19.63 18.00
CA ILE A 346 16.19 19.03 19.29
C ILE A 346 16.75 17.62 19.42
N TYR A 347 16.52 16.76 18.40
CA TYR A 347 17.10 15.43 18.30
C TYR A 347 18.15 15.43 17.17
N THR A 348 19.41 15.42 17.55
CA THR A 348 20.52 15.65 16.64
C THR A 348 21.18 14.35 16.16
N ASN A 349 22.03 14.44 15.14
CA ASN A 349 22.87 13.31 14.71
C ASN A 349 23.72 12.74 15.86
N ALA A 350 24.15 13.58 16.82
CA ALA A 350 24.88 13.12 17.99
C ALA A 350 23.99 12.26 18.93
N ASP A 351 22.73 12.62 19.09
CA ASP A 351 21.75 11.82 19.85
C ASP A 351 21.50 10.47 19.16
N PHE A 352 21.30 10.49 17.84
CA PHE A 352 21.11 9.29 17.04
C PHE A 352 22.32 8.35 17.10
N ALA A 353 23.54 8.88 16.95
CA ALA A 353 24.76 8.08 16.99
C ALA A 353 25.06 7.46 18.37
N GLN A 354 24.50 8.02 19.45
CA GLN A 354 24.62 7.48 20.81
C GLN A 354 23.53 6.46 21.16
N ALA A 355 22.44 6.40 20.39
CA ALA A 355 21.39 5.43 20.62
C ALA A 355 21.86 4.01 20.30
N THR A 356 21.27 3.03 20.98
CA THR A 356 21.73 1.64 20.97
C THR A 356 21.79 1.05 19.58
N GLY A 357 22.97 0.60 19.17
CA GLY A 357 23.19 -0.15 17.93
C GLY A 357 23.08 0.66 16.65
N ASN A 358 22.94 1.98 16.72
CA ASN A 358 22.91 2.84 15.54
C ASN A 358 24.31 3.02 14.94
N LEU A 359 24.34 3.17 13.62
CA LEU A 359 25.56 3.38 12.83
C LEU A 359 25.33 4.50 11.83
N THR A 360 26.27 5.44 11.74
CA THR A 360 26.28 6.53 10.75
C THR A 360 27.38 6.34 9.72
N ASN A 361 27.26 6.99 8.58
CA ASN A 361 28.29 7.00 7.51
C ASN A 361 28.73 5.59 7.07
N GLN A 362 27.76 4.66 6.97
CA GLN A 362 28.02 3.27 6.60
C GLN A 362 28.06 3.10 5.08
N GLU A 363 28.94 2.23 4.63
CA GLU A 363 28.93 1.72 3.26
C GLU A 363 28.22 0.35 3.25
N PHE A 364 27.39 0.12 2.25
CA PHE A 364 26.62 -1.12 2.10
C PHE A 364 26.95 -1.81 0.80
N SER A 365 26.83 -3.12 0.78
CA SER A 365 26.99 -3.94 -0.43
C SER A 365 25.85 -4.96 -0.51
N TRP A 366 25.36 -5.16 -1.71
CA TRP A 366 24.19 -5.97 -1.98
C TRP A 366 24.50 -7.09 -2.97
N THR A 367 23.85 -8.23 -2.82
CA THR A 367 23.74 -9.23 -3.88
C THR A 367 22.42 -8.95 -4.63
N GLY A 368 22.49 -8.76 -5.95
CA GLY A 368 21.33 -8.30 -6.72
C GLY A 368 20.93 -6.88 -6.34
N LYS A 369 19.62 -6.64 -6.16
CA LYS A 369 19.07 -5.32 -5.88
C LYS A 369 19.24 -4.91 -4.40
N TYR A 370 18.93 -5.82 -3.45
CA TYR A 370 18.81 -5.48 -2.03
C TYR A 370 19.11 -6.63 -1.04
N VAL A 371 19.65 -7.75 -1.52
CA VAL A 371 19.96 -8.89 -0.63
C VAL A 371 21.24 -8.62 0.13
N GLY A 372 21.13 -8.43 1.44
CA GLY A 372 22.24 -8.15 2.34
C GLY A 372 21.76 -7.66 3.71
N THR A 373 22.53 -7.96 4.74
CA THR A 373 22.24 -7.60 6.13
C THR A 373 23.51 -7.21 6.86
N LEU A 374 23.35 -6.47 7.96
CA LEU A 374 24.41 -6.19 8.92
C LEU A 374 24.15 -6.95 10.22
N ASP A 375 25.18 -7.56 10.78
CA ASP A 375 25.12 -8.22 12.10
C ASP A 375 24.75 -7.24 13.23
N GLY A 376 24.26 -7.79 14.34
CA GLY A 376 23.99 -7.03 15.54
C GLY A 376 22.65 -6.30 15.50
N GLY A 377 21.59 -7.02 15.23
CA GLY A 377 20.21 -6.56 15.37
C GLY A 377 19.65 -6.81 16.77
N LYS A 378 18.47 -6.24 17.05
CA LYS A 378 17.68 -6.43 18.27
C LYS A 378 16.69 -7.57 18.08
N ASP A 379 16.62 -8.47 19.03
CA ASP A 379 15.57 -9.49 19.08
C ASP A 379 14.27 -8.87 19.60
N LEU A 380 13.25 -8.84 18.76
CA LEU A 380 11.92 -8.32 19.08
C LEU A 380 10.88 -9.44 19.30
N SER A 381 11.28 -10.72 19.26
CA SER A 381 10.37 -11.87 19.33
C SER A 381 9.67 -12.07 20.68
N ALA A 382 9.93 -11.23 21.68
CA ALA A 382 9.10 -11.13 22.87
C ALA A 382 7.65 -10.70 22.54
N ASP A 383 7.46 -9.91 21.49
CA ASP A 383 6.18 -9.71 20.85
C ASP A 383 6.00 -10.77 19.75
N SER A 384 4.92 -11.53 19.82
CA SER A 384 4.65 -12.67 18.92
C SER A 384 4.47 -12.29 17.46
N PHE A 385 4.25 -11.02 17.15
CA PHE A 385 4.22 -10.55 15.77
C PHE A 385 5.60 -10.66 15.12
N PHE A 386 6.68 -10.31 15.83
CA PHE A 386 8.01 -10.25 15.24
C PHE A 386 8.68 -11.63 15.19
N THR A 387 9.14 -12.00 14.01
CA THR A 387 10.08 -13.10 13.82
C THR A 387 11.43 -12.73 14.42
N LYS A 388 12.04 -13.64 15.15
CA LYS A 388 13.35 -13.43 15.76
C LYS A 388 14.43 -13.19 14.71
N THR A 389 15.17 -12.10 14.86
CA THR A 389 16.37 -11.78 14.06
C THR A 389 17.49 -11.30 14.95
N ASP A 390 18.72 -11.36 14.46
CA ASP A 390 19.94 -10.89 15.10
C ASP A 390 20.73 -9.93 14.18
N TYR A 391 20.06 -9.41 13.13
CA TYR A 391 20.66 -8.59 12.08
C TYR A 391 19.78 -7.37 11.75
N LYS A 392 20.40 -6.38 11.08
CA LYS A 392 19.72 -5.23 10.47
C LYS A 392 19.51 -5.49 8.97
N GLY A 393 18.40 -4.99 8.44
CA GLY A 393 17.98 -5.19 7.06
C GLY A 393 16.89 -6.26 6.91
N ALA A 394 16.28 -6.33 5.73
CA ALA A 394 15.09 -7.14 5.46
C ALA A 394 15.40 -8.50 4.83
N VAL A 395 16.40 -8.60 3.96
CA VAL A 395 16.63 -9.79 3.13
C VAL A 395 18.03 -10.34 3.39
N LYS A 396 18.11 -11.46 4.09
CA LYS A 396 19.36 -12.10 4.46
C LYS A 396 19.88 -12.97 3.32
N SER A 397 21.20 -12.91 3.07
CA SER A 397 21.85 -13.81 2.13
C SER A 397 21.62 -15.28 2.52
N GLY A 398 21.13 -16.08 1.57
CA GLY A 398 20.76 -17.49 1.79
C GLY A 398 19.34 -17.71 2.33
N ASP A 399 18.61 -16.62 2.62
CA ASP A 399 17.18 -16.65 3.00
C ASP A 399 16.44 -15.50 2.29
N ASP A 400 16.46 -15.54 0.96
CA ASP A 400 15.83 -14.54 0.10
C ASP A 400 14.34 -14.83 -0.11
N TRP A 401 13.53 -14.32 0.79
CA TRP A 401 12.08 -14.47 0.76
C TRP A 401 11.41 -13.71 -0.40
N THR A 402 12.13 -12.84 -1.10
CA THR A 402 11.61 -12.10 -2.26
C THR A 402 11.70 -12.91 -3.56
N SER A 403 12.53 -13.95 -3.56
CA SER A 403 12.82 -14.75 -4.76
C SER A 403 11.58 -15.47 -5.29
N GLY A 404 11.39 -15.38 -6.61
CA GLY A 404 10.38 -16.16 -7.33
C GLY A 404 9.00 -15.50 -7.45
N TRP A 405 8.72 -14.42 -6.71
CA TRP A 405 7.42 -13.75 -6.79
C TRP A 405 7.50 -12.23 -7.00
N THR A 406 8.64 -11.60 -6.74
CA THR A 406 8.87 -10.16 -7.01
C THR A 406 9.52 -9.93 -8.37
N LEU A 407 9.46 -8.66 -8.87
CA LEU A 407 10.10 -8.16 -10.10
C LEU A 407 11.46 -7.50 -9.83
#